data_07df1d3654e0ae9532e329bec8e0be59
#
_entry.id   07df1d3654e0ae9532e329bec8e0be59
#
_cell.length_a   1.000
_cell.length_b   1.000
_cell.length_c   1.000
_cell.angle_alpha   90.00
_cell.angle_beta   90.00
_cell.angle_gamma   90.00
#
_symmetry.space_group_name_H-M   'P 1'
#
loop_
_entity.id
_entity.type
_entity.pdbx_description
1 polymer ?
#
loop_
_entity_poly.entity_id
_entity_poly.type
_entity_poly.pdbx_seq_one_letter_code
_entity_poly.pdbx_strand_id
1 'polypeptide(L)'
;FFLIANAWCYRAFNEEAYLREADKLIAHLDEKFGSAVGGWVEGDYDYACRRQNPHMHLFEAFLALYDATGDAKYLARVGELFALVQTHFFDAEHGVLFEFFDDNWVRLPNAKGDTVEPGHMMEWVWLLDWYHRRTGRPVAQYTQMLYARGLEIGMDKSGLLFDAVSYTGEVIDPNKRCWGITELIKASLVQIRAGHPDAEAIAI
;
A
#
# COMPACT_ATOMS: atom_id res chain seq x y z
N PHE A 1 -8.51 4.30 -8.01
CA PHE A 1 -9.85 3.73 -7.77
C PHE A 1 -10.57 3.32 -9.07
N PHE A 2 -10.51 4.07 -10.19
CA PHE A 2 -11.18 3.66 -11.43
C PHE A 2 -10.68 2.31 -11.98
N LEU A 3 -9.38 2.01 -11.85
CA LEU A 3 -8.84 0.70 -12.26
C LEU A 3 -9.42 -0.45 -11.44
N ILE A 4 -9.52 -0.27 -10.11
CA ILE A 4 -10.13 -1.26 -9.20
C ILE A 4 -11.61 -1.46 -9.60
N ALA A 5 -12.35 -0.37 -9.82
CA ALA A 5 -13.75 -0.44 -10.24
C ALA A 5 -13.90 -1.22 -11.55
N ASN A 6 -13.06 -0.95 -12.56
CA ASN A 6 -13.10 -1.68 -13.83
C ASN A 6 -12.79 -3.18 -13.65
N ALA A 7 -11.83 -3.54 -12.79
CA ALA A 7 -11.53 -4.94 -12.49
C ALA A 7 -12.73 -5.67 -11.89
N TRP A 8 -13.40 -5.04 -10.91
CA TRP A 8 -14.59 -5.62 -10.29
C TRP A 8 -15.81 -5.65 -11.20
N CYS A 9 -16.02 -4.62 -12.04
CA CYS A 9 -17.10 -4.63 -13.04
C CYS A 9 -16.86 -5.73 -14.08
N TYR A 10 -15.62 -5.92 -14.56
CA TYR A 10 -15.30 -7.03 -15.45
C TYR A 10 -15.61 -8.38 -14.82
N ARG A 11 -15.21 -8.60 -13.57
CA ARG A 11 -15.51 -9.85 -12.83
C ARG A 11 -17.00 -10.09 -12.66
N ALA A 12 -17.78 -9.03 -12.46
CA ALA A 12 -19.23 -9.13 -12.23
C ALA A 12 -20.03 -9.33 -13.50
N PHE A 13 -19.67 -8.65 -14.59
CA PHE A 13 -20.47 -8.57 -15.80
C PHE A 13 -19.85 -9.28 -17.01
N ASN A 14 -18.55 -9.60 -16.95
CA ASN A 14 -17.78 -10.24 -18.03
C ASN A 14 -17.81 -9.43 -19.35
N GLU A 15 -17.82 -8.11 -19.25
CA GLU A 15 -17.83 -7.21 -20.39
C GLU A 15 -16.43 -6.64 -20.66
N GLU A 16 -15.88 -6.93 -21.83
CA GLU A 16 -14.55 -6.48 -22.29
C GLU A 16 -14.39 -4.95 -22.32
N ALA A 17 -15.49 -4.19 -22.30
CA ALA A 17 -15.46 -2.75 -22.27
C ALA A 17 -14.70 -2.22 -21.03
N TYR A 18 -14.86 -2.87 -19.89
CA TYR A 18 -14.16 -2.49 -18.65
C TYR A 18 -12.65 -2.70 -18.73
N LEU A 19 -12.20 -3.76 -19.39
CA LEU A 19 -10.75 -3.98 -19.60
C LEU A 19 -10.16 -2.98 -20.59
N ARG A 20 -10.89 -2.67 -21.67
CA ARG A 20 -10.45 -1.63 -22.61
C ARG A 20 -10.34 -0.25 -21.94
N GLU A 21 -11.23 0.06 -21.02
CA GLU A 21 -11.17 1.31 -20.26
C GLU A 21 -10.01 1.29 -19.26
N ALA A 22 -9.78 0.17 -18.56
CA ALA A 22 -8.62 0.02 -17.70
C ALA A 22 -7.30 0.19 -18.47
N ASP A 23 -7.15 -0.43 -19.65
CA ASP A 23 -5.94 -0.31 -20.47
C ASP A 23 -5.71 1.14 -20.97
N LYS A 24 -6.79 1.88 -21.31
CA LYS A 24 -6.68 3.31 -21.66
C LYS A 24 -6.22 4.15 -20.46
N LEU A 25 -6.76 3.89 -19.28
CA LEU A 25 -6.36 4.59 -18.05
C LEU A 25 -4.90 4.33 -17.72
N ILE A 26 -4.42 3.09 -17.85
CA ILE A 26 -3.02 2.72 -17.62
C ILE A 26 -2.12 3.44 -18.63
N ALA A 27 -2.46 3.40 -19.92
CA ALA A 27 -1.69 4.10 -20.96
C ALA A 27 -1.63 5.61 -20.70
N HIS A 28 -2.75 6.22 -20.27
CA HIS A 28 -2.78 7.63 -19.91
C HIS A 28 -1.90 7.95 -18.69
N LEU A 29 -1.95 7.12 -17.64
CA LEU A 29 -1.08 7.28 -16.48
C LEU A 29 0.39 7.20 -16.86
N ASP A 30 0.77 6.22 -17.67
CA ASP A 30 2.16 6.05 -18.12
C ASP A 30 2.64 7.21 -18.99
N GLU A 31 1.80 7.69 -19.91
CA GLU A 31 2.14 8.80 -20.80
C GLU A 31 2.26 10.14 -20.05
N LYS A 32 1.33 10.42 -19.13
CA LYS A 32 1.23 11.74 -18.48
C LYS A 32 2.02 11.85 -17.19
N PHE A 33 2.09 10.77 -16.43
CA PHE A 33 2.59 10.80 -15.06
C PHE A 33 3.74 9.83 -14.81
N GLY A 34 4.13 9.01 -15.80
CA GLY A 34 5.24 8.08 -15.68
C GLY A 34 6.55 8.78 -15.33
N SER A 35 7.31 8.26 -14.37
CA SER A 35 8.55 8.83 -13.89
C SER A 35 9.76 8.02 -14.32
N ALA A 36 10.82 8.72 -14.74
CA ALA A 36 12.09 8.08 -15.15
C ALA A 36 12.78 7.32 -13.98
N VAL A 37 12.47 7.68 -12.74
CA VAL A 37 12.99 7.02 -11.54
C VAL A 37 12.04 5.93 -10.99
N GLY A 38 11.08 5.52 -11.80
CA GLY A 38 10.06 4.53 -11.47
C GLY A 38 8.80 5.14 -10.82
N GLY A 39 7.68 4.41 -10.95
CA GLY A 39 6.37 4.85 -10.51
C GLY A 39 5.86 6.06 -11.30
N TRP A 40 5.01 6.86 -10.64
CA TRP A 40 4.34 8.02 -11.25
C TRP A 40 4.54 9.26 -10.39
N VAL A 41 4.51 10.44 -11.00
CA VAL A 41 4.46 11.73 -10.31
C VAL A 41 3.06 11.96 -9.73
N GLU A 42 2.93 12.93 -8.82
CA GLU A 42 1.66 13.20 -8.10
C GLU A 42 0.54 13.72 -9.01
N GLY A 43 0.87 14.41 -10.10
CA GLY A 43 -0.09 15.00 -11.03
C GLY A 43 0.54 16.06 -11.93
N ASP A 44 -0.30 16.76 -12.69
CA ASP A 44 0.04 17.86 -13.59
C ASP A 44 -0.13 19.24 -12.92
N TYR A 45 -0.02 19.30 -11.62
CA TYR A 45 -0.08 20.49 -10.78
C TYR A 45 1.17 20.60 -9.89
N ASP A 46 1.43 21.78 -9.33
CA ASP A 46 2.52 21.96 -8.38
C ASP A 46 2.28 21.17 -7.11
N TYR A 47 3.17 20.23 -6.79
CA TYR A 47 3.13 19.42 -5.57
C TYR A 47 4.45 19.55 -4.79
N ALA A 48 4.34 19.48 -3.47
CA ALA A 48 5.48 19.67 -2.58
C ALA A 48 6.32 18.41 -2.37
N CYS A 49 5.78 17.23 -2.69
CA CYS A 49 6.44 15.94 -2.48
C CYS A 49 5.67 14.83 -3.18
N ARG A 50 6.36 13.71 -3.45
CA ARG A 50 5.74 12.46 -3.88
C ARG A 50 5.28 11.65 -2.68
N ARG A 51 4.24 10.83 -2.87
CA ARG A 51 3.66 9.97 -1.84
C ARG A 51 3.70 8.50 -2.26
N GLN A 52 3.86 7.62 -1.27
CA GLN A 52 3.69 6.19 -1.53
C GLN A 52 2.21 5.81 -1.77
N ASN A 53 1.27 6.53 -1.18
CA ASN A 53 -0.16 6.22 -1.18
C ASN A 53 -0.77 5.95 -2.57
N PRO A 54 -0.58 6.78 -3.62
CA PRO A 54 -1.06 6.46 -4.96
C PRO A 54 -0.50 5.15 -5.52
N HIS A 55 0.74 4.81 -5.19
CA HIS A 55 1.43 3.60 -5.64
C HIS A 55 0.89 2.36 -4.95
N MET A 56 0.51 2.47 -3.68
CA MET A 56 -0.19 1.42 -2.92
C MET A 56 -1.54 1.07 -3.58
N HIS A 57 -2.36 2.06 -3.91
CA HIS A 57 -3.63 1.81 -4.58
C HIS A 57 -3.48 1.33 -6.03
N LEU A 58 -2.39 1.69 -6.72
CA LEU A 58 -2.07 1.10 -8.03
C LEU A 58 -1.62 -0.36 -7.89
N PHE A 59 -0.88 -0.69 -6.83
CA PHE A 59 -0.52 -2.07 -6.51
C PHE A 59 -1.77 -2.93 -6.30
N GLU A 60 -2.73 -2.45 -5.52
CA GLU A 60 -4.03 -3.08 -5.33
C GLU A 60 -4.78 -3.25 -6.66
N ALA A 61 -4.86 -2.18 -7.45
CA ALA A 61 -5.58 -2.18 -8.72
C ALA A 61 -5.01 -3.19 -9.72
N PHE A 62 -3.69 -3.27 -9.85
CA PHE A 62 -3.05 -4.24 -10.73
C PHE A 62 -3.21 -5.68 -10.25
N LEU A 63 -3.20 -5.94 -8.93
CA LEU A 63 -3.54 -7.25 -8.38
C LEU A 63 -5.00 -7.62 -8.69
N ALA A 64 -5.93 -6.67 -8.55
CA ALA A 64 -7.34 -6.91 -8.87
C ALA A 64 -7.55 -7.20 -10.36
N LEU A 65 -6.88 -6.47 -11.26
CA LEU A 65 -6.90 -6.72 -12.71
C LEU A 65 -6.28 -8.08 -13.06
N TYR A 66 -5.17 -8.44 -12.42
CA TYR A 66 -4.59 -9.77 -12.59
C TYR A 66 -5.57 -10.89 -12.14
N ASP A 67 -6.19 -10.74 -10.98
CA ASP A 67 -7.17 -11.72 -10.49
C ASP A 67 -8.43 -11.82 -11.38
N ALA A 68 -8.78 -10.70 -12.03
CA ALA A 68 -9.92 -10.68 -12.93
C ALA A 68 -9.64 -11.34 -14.29
N THR A 69 -8.39 -11.27 -14.78
CA THR A 69 -8.04 -11.62 -16.16
C THR A 69 -7.05 -12.78 -16.31
N GLY A 70 -6.19 -12.98 -15.30
CA GLY A 70 -5.02 -13.87 -15.40
C GLY A 70 -3.89 -13.30 -16.28
N ASP A 71 -4.01 -12.07 -16.78
CA ASP A 71 -3.01 -11.49 -17.69
C ASP A 71 -1.76 -11.04 -16.91
N ALA A 72 -0.62 -11.68 -17.25
CA ALA A 72 0.66 -11.46 -16.61
C ALA A 72 1.18 -10.01 -16.74
N LYS A 73 0.68 -9.21 -17.70
CA LYS A 73 1.05 -7.81 -17.83
C LYS A 73 0.77 -7.00 -16.56
N TYR A 74 -0.35 -7.28 -15.89
CA TYR A 74 -0.71 -6.61 -14.64
C TYR A 74 0.20 -7.04 -13.49
N LEU A 75 0.54 -8.34 -13.43
CA LEU A 75 1.44 -8.84 -12.39
C LEU A 75 2.88 -8.31 -12.55
N ALA A 76 3.31 -8.03 -13.78
CA ALA A 76 4.58 -7.35 -14.03
C ALA A 76 4.59 -5.94 -13.41
N ARG A 77 3.50 -5.18 -13.55
CA ARG A 77 3.34 -3.83 -12.94
C ARG A 77 3.35 -3.90 -11.41
N VAL A 78 2.72 -4.93 -10.83
CA VAL A 78 2.81 -5.18 -9.37
C VAL A 78 4.27 -5.40 -8.96
N GLY A 79 5.05 -6.13 -9.75
CA GLY A 79 6.48 -6.37 -9.50
C GLY A 79 7.31 -5.09 -9.52
N GLU A 80 7.03 -4.16 -10.43
CA GLU A 80 7.67 -2.83 -10.49
C GLU A 80 7.38 -2.01 -9.22
N LEU A 81 6.13 -2.00 -8.79
CA LEU A 81 5.72 -1.32 -7.55
C LEU A 81 6.30 -1.97 -6.30
N PHE A 82 6.39 -3.31 -6.27
CA PHE A 82 7.06 -4.00 -5.18
C PHE A 82 8.54 -3.63 -5.09
N ALA A 83 9.22 -3.40 -6.22
CA ALA A 83 10.58 -2.92 -6.21
C ALA A 83 10.69 -1.52 -5.55
N LEU A 84 9.73 -0.61 -5.77
CA LEU A 84 9.69 0.69 -5.05
C LEU A 84 9.50 0.51 -3.54
N VAL A 85 8.64 -0.42 -3.12
CA VAL A 85 8.51 -0.75 -1.68
C VAL A 85 9.84 -1.18 -1.11
N GLN A 86 10.55 -2.08 -1.79
CA GLN A 86 11.81 -2.63 -1.31
C GLN A 86 12.95 -1.62 -1.25
N THR A 87 12.98 -0.68 -2.20
CA THR A 87 14.12 0.23 -2.37
C THR A 87 13.93 1.60 -1.75
N HIS A 88 12.66 2.04 -1.56
CA HIS A 88 12.37 3.41 -1.17
C HIS A 88 11.38 3.54 -0.01
N PHE A 89 10.27 2.76 -0.02
CA PHE A 89 9.19 3.01 0.94
C PHE A 89 9.40 2.32 2.28
N PHE A 90 9.90 1.08 2.26
CA PHE A 90 10.11 0.28 3.47
C PHE A 90 11.48 0.53 4.06
N ASP A 91 11.51 0.91 5.34
CA ASP A 91 12.72 1.03 6.15
C ASP A 91 12.85 -0.17 7.08
N ALA A 92 13.83 -1.02 6.80
CA ALA A 92 14.07 -2.25 7.57
C ALA A 92 14.71 -1.98 8.94
N GLU A 93 15.36 -0.83 9.14
CA GLU A 93 15.98 -0.47 10.41
C GLU A 93 14.91 -0.17 11.47
N HIS A 94 13.86 0.56 11.08
CA HIS A 94 12.79 0.96 11.98
C HIS A 94 11.52 0.11 11.84
N GLY A 95 11.43 -0.73 10.80
CA GLY A 95 10.26 -1.58 10.53
C GLY A 95 9.02 -0.80 10.09
N VAL A 96 9.20 0.34 9.45
CA VAL A 96 8.13 1.25 9.02
C VAL A 96 8.08 1.42 7.51
N LEU A 97 7.02 2.05 7.05
CA LEU A 97 6.85 2.48 5.67
C LEU A 97 6.66 4.00 5.66
N PHE A 98 7.59 4.73 5.01
CA PHE A 98 7.53 6.18 4.91
C PHE A 98 6.54 6.65 3.85
N GLU A 99 5.95 7.84 4.09
CA GLU A 99 4.87 8.37 3.27
C GLU A 99 5.33 9.38 2.21
N PHE A 100 6.38 10.20 2.51
CA PHE A 100 6.69 11.42 1.77
C PHE A 100 8.13 11.46 1.28
N PHE A 101 8.29 11.71 -0.03
CA PHE A 101 9.56 11.66 -0.74
C PHE A 101 9.73 12.86 -1.67
N ASP A 102 10.96 13.12 -2.07
CA ASP A 102 11.26 14.00 -3.18
C ASP A 102 11.02 13.33 -4.54
N ASP A 103 11.34 14.02 -5.63
CA ASP A 103 11.15 13.50 -7.00
C ASP A 103 12.05 12.29 -7.34
N ASN A 104 13.09 12.03 -6.57
CA ASN A 104 14.00 10.90 -6.72
C ASN A 104 13.74 9.76 -5.73
N TRP A 105 12.60 9.76 -5.05
CA TRP A 105 12.25 8.80 -4.00
C TRP A 105 13.16 8.85 -2.77
N VAL A 106 13.83 9.99 -2.52
CA VAL A 106 14.55 10.20 -1.28
C VAL A 106 13.56 10.72 -0.23
N ARG A 107 13.55 10.09 0.94
CA ARG A 107 12.73 10.52 2.08
C ARG A 107 12.98 12.01 2.38
N LEU A 108 11.94 12.78 2.62
CA LEU A 108 12.09 14.21 2.96
C LEU A 108 12.88 14.39 4.26
N PRO A 109 13.82 15.34 4.33
CA PRO A 109 14.71 15.55 5.49
C PRO A 109 14.09 16.40 6.61
N ASN A 110 12.78 16.25 6.87
CA ASN A 110 12.04 17.07 7.83
C ASN A 110 10.97 16.25 8.54
N ALA A 111 10.25 16.85 9.49
CA ALA A 111 9.19 16.17 10.24
C ALA A 111 8.10 15.52 9.34
N LYS A 112 7.86 16.08 8.14
CA LYS A 112 6.96 15.45 7.17
C LYS A 112 7.52 14.12 6.66
N GLY A 113 8.84 14.06 6.40
CA GLY A 113 9.50 12.80 6.00
C GLY A 113 9.57 11.76 7.12
N ASP A 114 9.43 12.20 8.38
CA ASP A 114 9.38 11.28 9.53
C ASP A 114 7.99 10.68 9.76
N THR A 115 6.98 11.15 9.03
CA THR A 115 5.60 10.71 9.16
C THR A 115 5.40 9.31 8.59
N VAL A 116 4.70 8.48 9.36
CA VAL A 116 4.15 7.18 8.93
C VAL A 116 2.66 7.15 9.27
N GLU A 117 1.88 6.48 8.44
CA GLU A 117 0.45 6.25 8.67
C GLU A 117 0.25 4.78 9.06
N PRO A 118 -0.07 4.47 10.34
CA PRO A 118 -0.24 3.09 10.79
C PRO A 118 -1.28 2.32 9.97
N GLY A 119 -2.34 2.99 9.51
CA GLY A 119 -3.34 2.41 8.61
C GLY A 119 -2.74 1.93 7.29
N HIS A 120 -1.84 2.69 6.66
CA HIS A 120 -1.14 2.28 5.44
C HIS A 120 -0.18 1.11 5.70
N MET A 121 0.48 1.09 6.85
CA MET A 121 1.31 -0.07 7.23
C MET A 121 0.47 -1.34 7.28
N MET A 122 -0.75 -1.29 7.84
CA MET A 122 -1.69 -2.41 7.85
C MET A 122 -2.21 -2.75 6.44
N GLU A 123 -2.47 -1.75 5.62
CA GLU A 123 -2.89 -1.97 4.23
C GLU A 123 -1.82 -2.72 3.44
N TRP A 124 -0.56 -2.32 3.55
CA TRP A 124 0.55 -3.03 2.93
C TRP A 124 0.72 -4.48 3.41
N VAL A 125 0.38 -4.80 4.67
CA VAL A 125 0.44 -6.17 5.18
C VAL A 125 -0.42 -7.12 4.34
N TRP A 126 -1.69 -6.78 4.09
CA TRP A 126 -2.57 -7.66 3.34
C TRP A 126 -2.35 -7.57 1.82
N LEU A 127 -1.91 -6.43 1.29
CA LEU A 127 -1.55 -6.30 -0.11
C LEU A 127 -0.34 -7.17 -0.47
N LEU A 128 0.69 -7.17 0.37
CA LEU A 128 1.87 -8.00 0.18
C LEU A 128 1.55 -9.50 0.34
N ASP A 129 0.66 -9.88 1.27
CA ASP A 129 0.16 -11.26 1.36
C ASP A 129 -0.58 -11.66 0.07
N TRP A 130 -1.41 -10.76 -0.48
CA TRP A 130 -2.08 -11.00 -1.76
C TRP A 130 -1.07 -11.22 -2.88
N TYR A 131 -0.06 -10.38 -2.97
CA TYR A 131 1.04 -10.54 -3.93
C TYR A 131 1.79 -11.86 -3.75
N HIS A 132 2.13 -12.22 -2.52
CA HIS A 132 2.74 -13.52 -2.20
C HIS A 132 1.89 -14.69 -2.71
N ARG A 133 0.61 -14.68 -2.45
CA ARG A 133 -0.31 -15.75 -2.89
C ARG A 133 -0.41 -15.87 -4.41
N ARG A 134 -0.10 -14.83 -5.17
CA ARG A 134 -0.12 -14.84 -6.65
C ARG A 134 1.23 -15.17 -7.29
N THR A 135 2.32 -14.91 -6.58
CA THR A 135 3.68 -15.00 -7.14
C THR A 135 4.57 -16.03 -6.47
N GLY A 136 4.25 -16.44 -5.25
CA GLY A 136 5.14 -17.23 -4.38
C GLY A 136 6.34 -16.44 -3.83
N ARG A 137 6.48 -15.14 -4.15
CA ARG A 137 7.61 -14.33 -3.66
C ARG A 137 7.54 -14.16 -2.14
N PRO A 138 8.65 -14.29 -1.42
CA PRO A 138 8.67 -14.15 0.04
C PRO A 138 8.42 -12.69 0.44
N VAL A 139 7.47 -12.48 1.35
CA VAL A 139 7.10 -11.15 1.87
C VAL A 139 7.02 -11.12 3.40
N ALA A 140 7.21 -12.26 4.07
CA ALA A 140 7.00 -12.40 5.50
C ALA A 140 7.76 -11.35 6.34
N GLN A 141 9.01 -11.03 5.96
CA GLN A 141 9.78 -10.01 6.65
C GLN A 141 9.08 -8.64 6.66
N TYR A 142 8.47 -8.24 5.54
CA TYR A 142 7.76 -6.96 5.45
C TYR A 142 6.46 -6.99 6.25
N THR A 143 5.65 -8.03 6.05
CA THR A 143 4.32 -8.13 6.66
C THR A 143 4.40 -8.25 8.18
N GLN A 144 5.37 -9.00 8.71
CA GLN A 144 5.57 -9.14 10.15
C GLN A 144 6.10 -7.85 10.78
N MET A 145 7.11 -7.21 10.16
CA MET A 145 7.67 -5.97 10.70
C MET A 145 6.66 -4.83 10.66
N LEU A 146 5.97 -4.62 9.54
CA LEU A 146 4.95 -3.57 9.40
C LEU A 146 3.80 -3.77 10.39
N TYR A 147 3.33 -5.02 10.57
CA TYR A 147 2.26 -5.32 11.51
C TYR A 147 2.69 -5.03 12.95
N ALA A 148 3.80 -5.63 13.39
CA ALA A 148 4.30 -5.47 14.76
C ALA A 148 4.59 -4.00 15.09
N ARG A 149 5.32 -3.31 14.21
CA ARG A 149 5.69 -1.91 14.42
C ARG A 149 4.48 -0.98 14.32
N GLY A 150 3.59 -1.20 13.38
CA GLY A 150 2.36 -0.42 13.25
C GLY A 150 1.46 -0.50 14.48
N LEU A 151 1.37 -1.66 15.14
CA LEU A 151 0.69 -1.80 16.42
C LEU A 151 1.43 -1.07 17.55
N GLU A 152 2.75 -1.24 17.62
CA GLU A 152 3.58 -0.67 18.68
C GLU A 152 3.50 0.86 18.73
N ILE A 153 3.65 1.53 17.58
CA ILE A 153 3.71 3.00 17.51
C ILE A 153 2.39 3.64 17.15
N GLY A 154 1.48 2.90 16.52
CA GLY A 154 0.26 3.44 15.93
C GLY A 154 -1.01 3.23 16.72
N MET A 155 -1.04 2.25 17.64
CA MET A 155 -2.25 1.91 18.39
C MET A 155 -2.32 2.66 19.73
N ASP A 156 -3.47 3.23 20.02
CA ASP A 156 -3.72 3.82 21.34
C ASP A 156 -4.31 2.81 22.33
N LYS A 157 -4.57 3.29 23.56
CA LYS A 157 -5.13 2.46 24.64
C LYS A 157 -6.55 1.96 24.38
N SER A 158 -7.25 2.54 23.41
CA SER A 158 -8.60 2.09 23.02
C SER A 158 -8.57 0.98 21.95
N GLY A 159 -7.40 0.59 21.47
CA GLY A 159 -7.25 -0.39 20.40
C GLY A 159 -7.44 0.21 18.99
N LEU A 160 -7.46 1.52 18.86
CA LEU A 160 -7.63 2.21 17.59
C LEU A 160 -6.31 2.81 17.11
N LEU A 161 -6.10 2.82 15.80
CA LEU A 161 -4.91 3.41 15.18
C LEU A 161 -5.04 4.92 15.07
N PHE A 162 -3.98 5.65 15.40
CA PHE A 162 -3.82 7.06 15.05
C PHE A 162 -3.73 7.23 13.54
N ASP A 163 -4.19 8.35 13.02
CA ASP A 163 -4.09 8.67 11.60
C ASP A 163 -2.64 8.87 11.15
N ALA A 164 -1.81 9.51 11.97
CA ALA A 164 -0.39 9.64 11.67
C ALA A 164 0.46 9.70 12.96
N VAL A 165 1.63 9.07 12.89
CA VAL A 165 2.67 9.13 13.92
C VAL A 165 4.03 9.36 13.28
N SER A 166 5.06 9.75 14.05
CA SER A 166 6.44 9.67 13.58
C SER A 166 6.91 8.21 13.59
N TYR A 167 7.96 7.90 12.83
CA TYR A 167 8.57 6.57 12.87
C TYR A 167 9.12 6.18 14.25
N THR A 168 9.30 7.17 15.16
CA THR A 168 9.70 6.96 16.56
C THR A 168 8.52 6.78 17.52
N GLY A 169 7.26 7.00 17.06
CA GLY A 169 6.04 6.81 17.83
C GLY A 169 5.46 8.09 18.44
N GLU A 170 5.98 9.28 18.09
CA GLU A 170 5.30 10.53 18.46
C GLU A 170 4.02 10.71 17.66
N VAL A 171 2.91 11.02 18.35
CA VAL A 171 1.61 11.24 17.70
C VAL A 171 1.62 12.57 16.95
N ILE A 172 1.46 12.51 15.62
CA ILE A 172 1.37 13.68 14.73
C ILE A 172 -0.10 14.05 14.51
N ASP A 173 -0.93 13.08 14.18
CA ASP A 173 -2.38 13.25 14.04
C ASP A 173 -3.12 12.25 14.93
N PRO A 174 -3.74 12.71 16.05
CA PRO A 174 -4.43 11.85 16.99
C PRO A 174 -5.81 11.39 16.51
N ASN A 175 -6.30 11.85 15.35
CA ASN A 175 -7.54 11.40 14.77
C ASN A 175 -7.48 9.90 14.46
N LYS A 176 -8.64 9.28 14.29
CA LYS A 176 -8.79 7.83 14.06
C LYS A 176 -9.89 7.63 13.02
N ARG A 177 -9.48 7.68 11.76
CA ARG A 177 -10.39 7.41 10.65
C ARG A 177 -10.76 5.92 10.59
N CYS A 178 -12.01 5.63 10.28
CA CYS A 178 -12.55 4.27 10.21
C CYS A 178 -11.77 3.33 9.28
N TRP A 179 -11.22 3.85 8.18
CA TRP A 179 -10.51 3.04 7.21
C TRP A 179 -9.27 2.35 7.81
N GLY A 180 -8.52 3.05 8.68
CA GLY A 180 -7.34 2.46 9.34
C GLY A 180 -7.68 1.21 10.16
N ILE A 181 -8.86 1.17 10.77
CA ILE A 181 -9.33 0.00 11.52
C ILE A 181 -9.74 -1.14 10.57
N THR A 182 -10.36 -0.83 9.43
CA THR A 182 -10.67 -1.88 8.46
C THR A 182 -9.40 -2.51 7.88
N GLU A 183 -8.34 -1.72 7.68
CA GLU A 183 -7.04 -2.23 7.27
C GLU A 183 -6.37 -3.08 8.36
N LEU A 184 -6.48 -2.66 9.63
CA LEU A 184 -6.00 -3.44 10.77
C LEU A 184 -6.67 -4.82 10.83
N ILE A 185 -8.00 -4.90 10.66
CA ILE A 185 -8.72 -6.17 10.63
C ILE A 185 -8.20 -7.07 9.50
N LYS A 186 -8.05 -6.55 8.29
CA LYS A 186 -7.50 -7.30 7.15
C LYS A 186 -6.08 -7.79 7.42
N ALA A 187 -5.23 -6.94 7.96
CA ALA A 187 -3.86 -7.29 8.35
C ALA A 187 -3.82 -8.38 9.42
N SER A 188 -4.67 -8.26 10.45
CA SER A 188 -4.77 -9.27 11.51
C SER A 188 -5.19 -10.64 10.98
N LEU A 189 -6.15 -10.69 10.03
CA LEU A 189 -6.52 -11.93 9.35
C LEU A 189 -5.34 -12.57 8.58
N VAL A 190 -4.47 -11.76 8.00
CA VAL A 190 -3.22 -12.26 7.38
C VAL A 190 -2.30 -12.86 8.44
N GLN A 191 -2.09 -12.16 9.55
CA GLN A 191 -1.21 -12.61 10.63
C GLN A 191 -1.75 -13.85 11.36
N ILE A 192 -3.07 -13.99 11.52
CA ILE A 192 -3.69 -15.22 12.03
C ILE A 192 -3.32 -16.41 11.15
N ARG A 193 -3.45 -16.27 9.83
CA ARG A 193 -3.05 -17.32 8.87
C ARG A 193 -1.55 -17.63 8.91
N ALA A 194 -0.74 -16.63 9.22
CA ALA A 194 0.70 -16.78 9.40
C ALA A 194 1.10 -17.34 10.79
N GLY A 195 0.14 -17.55 11.70
CA GLY A 195 0.37 -18.11 13.04
C GLY A 195 0.84 -17.09 14.09
N HIS A 196 0.57 -15.79 13.89
CA HIS A 196 0.91 -14.77 14.89
C HIS A 196 0.03 -14.93 16.14
N PRO A 197 0.61 -15.07 17.36
CA PRO A 197 -0.12 -15.53 18.54
C PRO A 197 -1.23 -14.58 19.01
N ASP A 198 -1.05 -13.28 18.85
CA ASP A 198 -1.97 -12.25 19.39
C ASP A 198 -2.90 -11.65 18.33
N ALA A 199 -2.76 -12.05 17.06
CA ALA A 199 -3.49 -11.42 15.97
C ALA A 199 -5.01 -11.62 16.05
N GLU A 200 -5.48 -12.74 16.63
CA GLU A 200 -6.90 -13.01 16.80
C GLU A 200 -7.55 -12.03 17.79
N ALA A 201 -6.88 -11.75 18.91
CA ALA A 201 -7.39 -10.81 19.92
C ALA A 201 -7.46 -9.36 19.40
N ILE A 202 -6.66 -9.02 18.40
CA ILE A 202 -6.64 -7.69 17.77
C ILE A 202 -7.73 -7.56 16.70
N ALA A 203 -8.09 -8.69 16.04
CA ALA A 203 -9.10 -8.70 14.97
C ALA A 203 -10.56 -8.65 15.47
N ILE A 204 -10.80 -8.90 16.76
CA ILE A 204 -12.12 -8.96 17.42
C ILE A 204 -12.41 -7.65 18.15
#